data_ac882c4b6c441c8b47cc5e327934e19f
#
_entry.id   ac882c4b6c441c8b47cc5e327934e19f
#
_cell.length_a   1.000
_cell.length_b   1.000
_cell.length_c   1.000
_cell.angle_alpha   90.00
_cell.angle_beta   90.00
_cell.angle_gamma   90.00
#
_symmetry.space_group_name_H-M   'P 1'
#
loop_
_entity.id
_entity.type
_entity.pdbx_description
1 polymer ?
#
loop_
_entity_poly.entity_id
_entity_poly.type
_entity_poly.pdbx_seq_one_letter_code
_entity_poly.pdbx_strand_id
1 'polypeptide(L)'
;MPANGIIQGMRPIIGYNYGAGEHARVKKIFTITLALNVGIMLAGTVVCLLIPERLIGMFTENMSTINAGGTALRIICAGFVVSAVSVTASGALEGLGKGTPSLLISLLRYVVVIIPAAWILSRLCGFGPAGVWNAFWVAELITAACAAFIYRGAMKGQREGA
;
A
#
# COMPACT_ATOMS: atom_id res chain seq x y z
N MET A 1 1.11 -11.09 -5.54
CA MET A 1 1.99 -9.98 -5.15
C MET A 1 2.91 -10.43 -3.99
N PRO A 2 4.26 -10.35 -4.12
CA PRO A 2 5.20 -10.87 -3.12
C PRO A 2 5.02 -10.26 -1.72
N ALA A 3 4.73 -8.95 -1.66
CA ALA A 3 4.46 -8.24 -0.41
C ALA A 3 3.31 -8.86 0.41
N ASN A 4 2.24 -9.32 -0.25
CA ASN A 4 1.13 -9.97 0.45
C ASN A 4 1.54 -11.30 1.09
N GLY A 5 2.43 -12.08 0.44
CA GLY A 5 2.96 -13.31 1.03
C GLY A 5 3.72 -13.06 2.33
N ILE A 6 4.57 -12.03 2.34
CA ILE A 6 5.31 -11.63 3.56
C ILE A 6 4.33 -11.19 4.67
N ILE A 7 3.31 -10.42 4.32
CA ILE A 7 2.30 -9.95 5.28
C ILE A 7 1.48 -11.11 5.85
N GLN A 8 1.10 -12.08 5.03
CA GLN A 8 0.39 -13.26 5.51
C GLN A 8 1.24 -14.06 6.50
N GLY A 9 2.54 -14.21 6.25
CA GLY A 9 3.47 -14.82 7.21
C GLY A 9 3.65 -14.01 8.49
N MET A 10 3.62 -12.67 8.40
CA MET A 10 3.75 -11.78 9.55
C MET A 10 2.56 -11.88 10.53
N ARG A 11 1.32 -12.03 10.02
CA ARG A 11 0.09 -12.00 10.84
C ARG A 11 0.11 -12.98 12.02
N PRO A 12 0.34 -14.29 11.85
CA PRO A 12 0.37 -15.21 12.97
C PRO A 12 1.50 -14.92 13.95
N ILE A 13 2.66 -14.47 13.46
CA ILE A 13 3.81 -14.14 14.31
C ILE A 13 3.50 -12.92 15.19
N ILE A 14 2.87 -11.89 14.64
CA ILE A 14 2.39 -10.73 15.40
C ILE A 14 1.35 -11.18 16.43
N GLY A 15 0.35 -11.96 16.04
CA GLY A 15 -0.71 -12.42 16.93
C GLY A 15 -0.17 -13.21 18.11
N TYR A 16 0.75 -14.14 17.88
CA TYR A 16 1.39 -14.93 18.92
C TYR A 16 2.18 -14.07 19.92
N ASN A 17 3.09 -13.20 19.42
CA ASN A 17 3.90 -12.34 20.29
C ASN A 17 3.06 -11.30 21.02
N TYR A 18 1.98 -10.86 20.41
CA TYR A 18 1.02 -9.94 21.02
C TYR A 18 0.27 -10.58 22.17
N GLY A 19 -0.28 -11.81 21.98
CA GLY A 19 -0.94 -12.58 23.03
C GLY A 19 0.00 -12.96 24.19
N ALA A 20 1.31 -13.07 23.92
CA ALA A 20 2.35 -13.29 24.94
C ALA A 20 2.80 -12.01 25.66
N GLY A 21 2.23 -10.81 25.33
CA GLY A 21 2.63 -9.54 25.94
C GLY A 21 3.97 -8.98 25.42
N GLU A 22 4.60 -9.61 24.43
CA GLU A 22 5.92 -9.26 23.88
C GLU A 22 5.87 -8.08 22.89
N HIS A 23 5.42 -6.92 23.34
CA HIS A 23 5.22 -5.73 22.49
C HIS A 23 6.49 -5.23 21.78
N ALA A 24 7.66 -5.43 22.39
CA ALA A 24 8.95 -5.09 21.78
C ALA A 24 9.22 -5.95 20.54
N ARG A 25 8.87 -7.25 20.59
CA ARG A 25 9.00 -8.18 19.47
C ARG A 25 8.00 -7.84 18.37
N VAL A 26 6.75 -7.52 18.71
CA VAL A 26 5.75 -7.06 17.74
C VAL A 26 6.26 -5.87 16.92
N LYS A 27 6.82 -4.87 17.59
CA LYS A 27 7.46 -3.72 16.93
C LYS A 27 8.59 -4.11 16.00
N LYS A 28 9.48 -5.01 16.45
CA LYS A 28 10.63 -5.48 15.66
C LYS A 28 10.15 -6.25 14.42
N ILE A 29 9.17 -7.14 14.56
CA ILE A 29 8.56 -7.89 13.44
C ILE A 29 7.95 -6.91 12.43
N PHE A 30 7.16 -5.95 12.88
CA PHE A 30 6.59 -4.92 12.03
C PHE A 30 7.65 -4.15 11.24
N THR A 31 8.71 -3.69 11.91
CA THR A 31 9.78 -2.90 11.27
C THR A 31 10.53 -3.72 10.22
N ILE A 32 10.86 -4.98 10.52
CA ILE A 32 11.53 -5.88 9.57
C ILE A 32 10.64 -6.14 8.36
N THR A 33 9.37 -6.45 8.58
CA THR A 33 8.40 -6.68 7.51
C THR A 33 8.20 -5.44 6.64
N LEU A 34 8.12 -4.27 7.26
CA LEU A 34 8.02 -3.00 6.54
C LEU A 34 9.26 -2.76 5.66
N ALA A 35 10.46 -2.97 6.21
CA ALA A 35 11.71 -2.80 5.46
C ALA A 35 11.78 -3.78 4.26
N LEU A 36 11.39 -5.04 4.44
CA LEU A 36 11.33 -6.02 3.35
C LEU A 36 10.31 -5.62 2.28
N ASN A 37 9.12 -5.20 2.68
CA ASN A 37 8.09 -4.74 1.75
C ASN A 37 8.52 -3.48 0.98
N VAL A 38 9.12 -2.51 1.65
CA VAL A 38 9.69 -1.31 1.01
C VAL A 38 10.76 -1.71 0.00
N GLY A 39 11.67 -2.62 0.35
CA GLY A 39 12.70 -3.11 -0.56
C GLY A 39 12.13 -3.78 -1.83
N ILE A 40 11.12 -4.65 -1.67
CA ILE A 40 10.45 -5.30 -2.79
C ILE A 40 9.69 -4.29 -3.65
N MET A 41 8.96 -3.36 -3.03
CA MET A 41 8.21 -2.34 -3.76
C MET A 41 9.14 -1.37 -4.48
N LEU A 42 10.29 -1.03 -3.88
CA LEU A 42 11.32 -0.22 -4.53
C LEU A 42 11.91 -0.94 -5.76
N ALA A 43 12.27 -2.22 -5.62
CA ALA A 43 12.75 -3.01 -6.74
C ALA A 43 11.71 -3.08 -7.87
N GLY A 44 10.42 -3.32 -7.54
CA GLY A 44 9.32 -3.28 -8.50
C GLY A 44 9.16 -1.92 -9.18
N THR A 45 9.27 -0.84 -8.41
CA THR A 45 9.21 0.54 -8.93
C THR A 45 10.35 0.79 -9.95
N VAL A 46 11.58 0.41 -9.59
CA VAL A 46 12.73 0.57 -10.50
C VAL A 46 12.52 -0.19 -11.81
N VAL A 47 12.06 -1.44 -11.76
CA VAL A 47 11.75 -2.23 -12.97
C VAL A 47 10.66 -1.56 -13.80
N CYS A 48 9.57 -1.11 -13.18
CA CYS A 48 8.47 -0.44 -13.86
C CYS A 48 8.87 0.90 -14.48
N LEU A 49 9.86 1.60 -13.92
CA LEU A 49 10.37 2.85 -14.48
C LEU A 49 11.36 2.63 -15.63
N LEU A 50 12.19 1.58 -15.55
CA LEU A 50 13.23 1.32 -16.55
C LEU A 50 12.70 0.71 -17.85
N ILE A 51 11.74 -0.22 -17.75
CA ILE A 51 11.27 -1.00 -18.91
C ILE A 51 9.73 -1.09 -19.00
N PRO A 52 8.96 0.00 -18.81
CA PRO A 52 7.50 -0.08 -18.75
C PRO A 52 6.89 -0.55 -20.07
N GLU A 53 7.40 -0.09 -21.22
CA GLU A 53 6.90 -0.46 -22.53
C GLU A 53 7.11 -1.96 -22.82
N ARG A 54 8.25 -2.52 -22.39
CA ARG A 54 8.52 -3.97 -22.53
C ARG A 54 7.56 -4.80 -21.68
N LEU A 55 7.27 -4.34 -20.45
CA LEU A 55 6.34 -5.02 -19.56
C LEU A 55 4.93 -5.05 -20.14
N ILE A 56 4.44 -3.93 -20.69
CA ILE A 56 3.13 -3.89 -21.34
C ILE A 56 3.14 -4.68 -22.66
N GLY A 57 4.22 -4.61 -23.42
CA GLY A 57 4.39 -5.36 -24.68
C GLY A 57 4.35 -6.89 -24.55
N MET A 58 4.54 -7.43 -23.34
CA MET A 58 4.32 -8.87 -23.07
C MET A 58 2.84 -9.28 -23.14
N PHE A 59 1.92 -8.34 -23.06
CA PHE A 59 0.48 -8.58 -23.02
C PHE A 59 -0.26 -8.12 -24.28
N THR A 60 0.35 -7.26 -25.11
CA THR A 60 -0.27 -6.71 -26.33
C THR A 60 0.76 -6.28 -27.34
N GLU A 61 0.43 -6.38 -28.63
CA GLU A 61 1.24 -5.88 -29.75
C GLU A 61 0.80 -4.49 -30.23
N ASN A 62 -0.31 -3.98 -29.70
CA ASN A 62 -0.86 -2.69 -30.10
C ASN A 62 -0.01 -1.53 -29.54
N MET A 63 0.71 -0.82 -30.39
CA MET A 63 1.62 0.27 -30.03
C MET A 63 0.93 1.41 -29.27
N SER A 64 -0.32 1.74 -29.58
CA SER A 64 -1.06 2.79 -28.86
C SER A 64 -1.34 2.36 -27.42
N THR A 65 -1.67 1.08 -27.21
CA THR A 65 -1.90 0.49 -25.89
C THR A 65 -0.58 0.38 -25.11
N ILE A 66 0.53 0.03 -25.75
CA ILE A 66 1.85 -0.04 -25.13
C ILE A 66 2.27 1.33 -24.60
N ASN A 67 2.14 2.38 -25.42
CA ASN A 67 2.51 3.75 -25.02
C ASN A 67 1.63 4.28 -23.89
N ALA A 68 0.31 4.10 -23.98
CA ALA A 68 -0.62 4.52 -22.92
C ALA A 68 -0.37 3.74 -21.62
N GLY A 69 -0.21 2.41 -21.72
CA GLY A 69 0.08 1.54 -20.57
C GLY A 69 1.43 1.82 -19.93
N GLY A 70 2.47 2.11 -20.74
CA GLY A 70 3.79 2.52 -20.24
C GLY A 70 3.73 3.82 -19.44
N THR A 71 2.99 4.81 -19.92
CA THR A 71 2.75 6.07 -19.21
C THR A 71 1.98 5.83 -17.91
N ALA A 72 0.91 5.05 -17.96
CA ALA A 72 0.12 4.68 -16.78
C ALA A 72 0.99 3.98 -15.72
N LEU A 73 1.80 3.02 -16.16
CA LEU A 73 2.68 2.25 -15.27
C LEU A 73 3.70 3.14 -14.55
N ARG A 74 4.33 4.09 -15.27
CA ARG A 74 5.26 5.07 -14.67
C ARG A 74 4.59 5.95 -13.60
N ILE A 75 3.35 6.38 -13.84
CA ILE A 75 2.61 7.20 -12.88
C ILE A 75 2.22 6.36 -11.65
N ILE A 76 1.64 5.19 -11.86
CA ILE A 76 1.11 4.35 -10.78
C ILE A 76 2.22 3.79 -9.89
N CYS A 77 3.35 3.39 -10.46
CA CYS A 77 4.45 2.79 -9.69
C CYS A 77 5.11 3.75 -8.69
N ALA A 78 4.96 5.06 -8.87
CA ALA A 78 5.38 6.06 -7.89
C ALA A 78 4.71 5.87 -6.51
N GLY A 79 3.50 5.30 -6.48
CA GLY A 79 2.77 4.97 -5.26
C GLY A 79 3.21 3.67 -4.57
N PHE A 80 3.95 2.78 -5.24
CA PHE A 80 4.24 1.43 -4.72
C PHE A 80 5.02 1.44 -3.40
N VAL A 81 6.04 2.29 -3.29
CA VAL A 81 6.86 2.39 -2.07
C VAL A 81 6.02 2.91 -0.90
N VAL A 82 5.15 3.87 -1.16
CA VAL A 82 4.26 4.43 -0.14
C VAL A 82 3.20 3.40 0.28
N SER A 83 2.69 2.61 -0.67
CA SER A 83 1.72 1.56 -0.38
C SER A 83 2.26 0.47 0.56
N ALA A 84 3.59 0.24 0.57
CA ALA A 84 4.21 -0.69 1.51
C ALA A 84 3.86 -0.36 2.97
N VAL A 85 3.78 0.94 3.32
CA VAL A 85 3.44 1.38 4.69
C VAL A 85 2.01 1.01 5.04
N SER A 86 1.05 1.36 4.18
CA SER A 86 -0.38 1.14 4.44
C SER A 86 -0.73 -0.35 4.45
N VAL A 87 -0.16 -1.15 3.53
CA VAL A 87 -0.43 -2.59 3.42
C VAL A 87 0.20 -3.33 4.61
N THR A 88 1.43 -2.97 5.02
CA THR A 88 2.07 -3.57 6.20
C THR A 88 1.35 -3.21 7.49
N ALA A 89 0.93 -1.94 7.66
CA ALA A 89 0.17 -1.50 8.83
C ALA A 89 -1.20 -2.19 8.92
N SER A 90 -1.91 -2.31 7.80
CA SER A 90 -3.19 -3.04 7.71
C SER A 90 -3.01 -4.51 8.12
N GLY A 91 -1.99 -5.20 7.55
CA GLY A 91 -1.70 -6.58 7.90
C GLY A 91 -1.28 -6.78 9.36
N ALA A 92 -0.56 -5.82 9.94
CA ALA A 92 -0.20 -5.85 11.35
C ALA A 92 -1.44 -5.69 12.25
N LEU A 93 -2.37 -4.79 11.92
CA LEU A 93 -3.64 -4.62 12.63
C LEU A 93 -4.48 -5.91 12.59
N GLU A 94 -4.51 -6.61 11.46
CA GLU A 94 -5.16 -7.93 11.35
C GLU A 94 -4.49 -8.97 12.24
N GLY A 95 -3.14 -9.00 12.27
CA GLY A 95 -2.38 -9.86 13.18
C GLY A 95 -2.63 -9.57 14.66
N LEU A 96 -2.93 -8.31 15.01
CA LEU A 96 -3.33 -7.90 16.36
C LEU A 96 -4.81 -8.22 16.69
N GLY A 97 -5.54 -8.90 15.81
CA GLY A 97 -6.96 -9.15 15.95
C GLY A 97 -7.86 -7.93 15.73
N LYS A 98 -7.28 -6.81 15.25
CA LYS A 98 -7.99 -5.55 14.98
C LYS A 98 -8.42 -5.47 13.51
N GLY A 99 -9.32 -6.36 13.07
CA GLY A 99 -9.79 -6.43 11.69
C GLY A 99 -10.59 -5.21 11.24
N THR A 100 -11.41 -4.62 12.12
CA THR A 100 -12.23 -3.43 11.81
C THR A 100 -11.38 -2.23 11.35
N PRO A 101 -10.31 -1.81 12.05
CA PRO A 101 -9.40 -0.77 11.57
C PRO A 101 -8.76 -1.10 10.21
N SER A 102 -8.40 -2.34 9.96
CA SER A 102 -7.85 -2.78 8.66
C SER A 102 -8.88 -2.63 7.53
N LEU A 103 -10.13 -3.04 7.80
CA LEU A 103 -11.25 -2.83 6.86
C LEU A 103 -11.46 -1.35 6.55
N LEU A 104 -11.46 -0.49 7.59
CA LEU A 104 -11.62 0.95 7.42
C LEU A 104 -10.51 1.57 6.57
N ILE A 105 -9.25 1.15 6.75
CA ILE A 105 -8.13 1.59 5.91
C ILE A 105 -8.35 1.20 4.45
N SER A 106 -8.84 -0.01 4.20
CA SER A 106 -9.11 -0.50 2.84
C SER A 106 -10.28 0.25 2.19
N LEU A 107 -11.39 0.47 2.92
CA LEU A 107 -12.52 1.26 2.43
C LEU A 107 -12.14 2.72 2.17
N LEU A 108 -11.37 3.32 3.09
CA LEU A 108 -10.83 4.66 2.89
C LEU A 108 -10.05 4.75 1.58
N ARG A 109 -9.14 3.80 1.34
CA ARG A 109 -8.32 3.76 0.13
C ARG A 109 -9.18 3.68 -1.13
N TYR A 110 -9.98 2.63 -1.26
CA TYR A 110 -10.63 2.31 -2.52
C TYR A 110 -11.88 3.14 -2.78
N VAL A 111 -12.71 3.39 -1.76
CA VAL A 111 -14.00 4.06 -1.92
C VAL A 111 -13.90 5.55 -1.66
N VAL A 112 -13.30 5.93 -0.52
CA VAL A 112 -13.34 7.33 -0.06
C VAL A 112 -12.29 8.19 -0.76
N VAL A 113 -11.14 7.63 -1.14
CA VAL A 113 -10.04 8.42 -1.73
C VAL A 113 -9.89 8.18 -3.23
N ILE A 114 -9.73 6.92 -3.69
CA ILE A 114 -9.47 6.67 -5.12
C ILE A 114 -10.61 7.15 -5.99
N ILE A 115 -11.85 6.82 -5.67
CA ILE A 115 -13.00 7.16 -6.53
C ILE A 115 -13.19 8.68 -6.65
N PRO A 116 -13.28 9.47 -5.54
CA PRO A 116 -13.40 10.91 -5.66
C PRO A 116 -12.17 11.58 -6.27
N ALA A 117 -10.95 11.13 -5.92
CA ALA A 117 -9.72 11.68 -6.49
C ALA A 117 -9.65 11.44 -8.01
N ALA A 118 -9.98 10.23 -8.48
CA ALA A 118 -10.02 9.91 -9.90
C ALA A 118 -11.05 10.79 -10.63
N TRP A 119 -12.24 11.00 -10.06
CA TRP A 119 -13.28 11.85 -10.65
C TRP A 119 -12.85 13.32 -10.69
N ILE A 120 -12.29 13.85 -9.60
CA ILE A 120 -11.82 15.25 -9.51
C ILE A 120 -10.68 15.47 -10.52
N LEU A 121 -9.64 14.64 -10.49
CA LEU A 121 -8.47 14.83 -11.33
C LEU A 121 -8.78 14.62 -12.83
N SER A 122 -9.65 13.67 -13.17
CA SER A 122 -9.98 13.40 -14.58
C SER A 122 -10.95 14.41 -15.17
N ARG A 123 -11.96 14.86 -14.40
CA ARG A 123 -13.06 15.70 -14.88
C ARG A 123 -12.86 17.17 -14.56
N LEU A 124 -12.60 17.53 -13.30
CA LEU A 124 -12.50 18.92 -12.87
C LEU A 124 -11.14 19.54 -13.25
N CYS A 125 -10.05 18.79 -13.12
CA CYS A 125 -8.72 19.27 -13.50
C CYS A 125 -8.38 19.04 -14.97
N GLY A 126 -9.23 18.34 -15.72
CA GLY A 126 -9.05 18.14 -17.16
C GLY A 126 -7.89 17.21 -17.56
N PHE A 127 -7.31 16.46 -16.63
CA PHE A 127 -6.19 15.54 -16.93
C PHE A 127 -6.62 14.27 -17.69
N GLY A 128 -7.90 14.06 -17.93
CA GLY A 128 -8.41 12.88 -18.63
C GLY A 128 -7.96 11.57 -17.98
N PRO A 129 -7.50 10.55 -18.75
CA PRO A 129 -7.02 9.27 -18.21
C PRO A 129 -5.84 9.41 -17.25
N ALA A 130 -4.93 10.36 -17.46
CA ALA A 130 -3.81 10.61 -16.58
C ALA A 130 -4.25 11.04 -15.16
N GLY A 131 -5.40 11.72 -15.06
CA GLY A 131 -6.00 12.06 -13.77
C GLY A 131 -6.38 10.84 -12.95
N VAL A 132 -6.93 9.81 -13.61
CA VAL A 132 -7.25 8.53 -12.95
C VAL A 132 -5.98 7.85 -12.44
N TRP A 133 -4.91 7.83 -13.23
CA TRP A 133 -3.64 7.21 -12.83
C TRP A 133 -2.98 7.95 -11.67
N ASN A 134 -3.03 9.28 -11.66
CA ASN A 134 -2.52 10.10 -10.56
C ASN A 134 -3.32 9.92 -9.25
N ALA A 135 -4.60 9.57 -9.33
CA ALA A 135 -5.41 9.32 -8.14
C ALA A 135 -4.87 8.16 -7.28
N PHE A 136 -4.19 7.19 -7.90
CA PHE A 136 -3.63 6.04 -7.17
C PHE A 136 -2.55 6.47 -6.19
N TRP A 137 -1.54 7.22 -6.62
CA TRP A 137 -0.46 7.60 -5.71
C TRP A 137 -0.90 8.64 -4.67
N VAL A 138 -1.84 9.52 -5.02
CA VAL A 138 -2.47 10.44 -4.04
C VAL A 138 -3.20 9.65 -2.96
N ALA A 139 -3.97 8.64 -3.36
CA ALA A 139 -4.66 7.76 -2.43
C ALA A 139 -3.68 6.99 -1.54
N GLU A 140 -2.55 6.53 -2.10
CA GLU A 140 -1.54 5.83 -1.30
C GLU A 140 -0.91 6.73 -0.24
N LEU A 141 -0.62 8.00 -0.56
CA LEU A 141 -0.10 8.97 0.42
C LEU A 141 -1.08 9.16 1.60
N ILE A 142 -2.34 9.44 1.29
CA ILE A 142 -3.38 9.67 2.31
C ILE A 142 -3.57 8.39 3.15
N THR A 143 -3.70 7.25 2.48
CA THR A 143 -3.93 5.97 3.17
C THR A 143 -2.74 5.55 4.02
N ALA A 144 -1.51 5.75 3.55
CA ALA A 144 -0.31 5.45 4.32
C ALA A 144 -0.21 6.30 5.59
N ALA A 145 -0.53 7.60 5.50
CA ALA A 145 -0.57 8.49 6.65
C ALA A 145 -1.64 8.03 7.68
N CYS A 146 -2.86 7.74 7.21
CA CYS A 146 -3.94 7.24 8.06
C CYS A 146 -3.60 5.89 8.70
N ALA A 147 -3.07 4.95 7.92
CA ALA A 147 -2.68 3.63 8.41
C ALA A 147 -1.58 3.69 9.46
N ALA A 148 -0.55 4.53 9.25
CA ALA A 148 0.51 4.74 10.22
C ALA A 148 -0.02 5.36 11.52
N PHE A 149 -0.95 6.30 11.41
CA PHE A 149 -1.59 6.93 12.58
C PHE A 149 -2.44 5.92 13.37
N ILE A 150 -3.28 5.14 12.69
CA ILE A 150 -4.14 4.12 13.31
C ILE A 150 -3.28 3.02 13.98
N TYR A 151 -2.22 2.56 13.30
CA TYR A 151 -1.30 1.57 13.86
C TYR A 151 -0.58 2.09 15.12
N ARG A 152 -0.08 3.33 15.07
CA ARG A 152 0.54 3.96 16.25
C ARG A 152 -0.43 4.12 17.41
N GLY A 153 -1.66 4.52 17.14
CA GLY A 153 -2.73 4.61 18.15
C GLY A 153 -3.05 3.25 18.76
N ALA A 154 -3.16 2.22 17.91
CA ALA A 154 -3.40 0.84 18.36
C ALA A 154 -2.30 0.29 19.28
N MET A 155 -1.05 0.71 19.06
CA MET A 155 0.12 0.32 19.89
C MET A 155 0.30 1.18 21.15
N LYS A 156 -0.25 2.42 21.18
CA LYS A 156 -0.13 3.33 22.33
C LYS A 156 -1.14 3.04 23.42
N GLY A 157 -2.40 2.80 23.04
CA GLY A 157 -3.48 2.49 23.98
C GLY A 157 -3.28 1.21 24.80
N GLN A 158 -2.22 0.46 24.55
CA GLN A 158 -1.87 -0.77 25.24
C GLN A 158 -0.75 -0.59 26.27
N ARG A 159 -0.03 0.52 26.22
CA ARG A 159 0.94 0.89 27.27
C ARG A 159 0.27 1.48 28.50
N GLU A 160 -0.98 1.95 28.35
CA GLU A 160 -1.75 2.60 29.41
C GLU A 160 -2.71 1.62 30.12
N GLY A 161 -2.87 0.40 29.59
CA GLY A 161 -3.75 -0.64 30.13
C GLY A 161 -3.03 -1.88 30.70
N ALA A 162 -1.72 -1.85 30.79
CA ALA A 162 -0.86 -2.88 31.41
C ALA A 162 -0.10 -2.27 32.60
#